data_d6e43786e5102777e74593cd47c8ce46
#
_entry.id   d6e43786e5102777e74593cd47c8ce46
#
_cell.length_a   1.000
_cell.length_b   1.000
_cell.length_c   1.000
_cell.angle_alpha   90.00
_cell.angle_beta   90.00
_cell.angle_gamma   90.00
#
_symmetry.space_group_name_H-M   'P 1'
#
loop_
_entity.id
_entity.type
_entity.pdbx_description
1 polymer ?
#
loop_
_entity_poly.entity_id
_entity_poly.type
_entity_poly.pdbx_seq_one_letter_code
_entity_poly.pdbx_strand_id
1 'polypeptide(L)'
;MEKLLSFARRIKENNPIWSRGNTRNLTMLTAGEISLNCGNYVHSTQRALNQDPNLKMVVPDPFPVSFHEPEAIYAGAKNIHSALLWIEFLASKEGQQVAESLEPGRGSFLVDGTLTNN
;
A
#
# COMPACT_ATOMS: atom_id res chain seq x y z
N MET A 1 14.81 13.55 -17.12
CA MET A 1 15.19 12.17 -17.50
C MET A 1 16.53 11.75 -16.87
N GLU A 2 17.58 12.54 -17.00
CA GLU A 2 18.92 12.20 -16.50
C GLU A 2 19.00 11.98 -14.97
N LYS A 3 18.34 12.83 -14.17
CA LYS A 3 18.25 12.66 -12.70
C LYS A 3 17.62 11.33 -12.30
N LEU A 4 16.57 10.89 -13.02
CA LEU A 4 15.90 9.61 -12.76
C LEU A 4 16.81 8.42 -13.08
N LEU A 5 17.52 8.49 -14.21
CA LEU A 5 18.47 7.45 -14.60
C LEU A 5 19.66 7.36 -13.63
N SER A 6 20.17 8.51 -13.16
CA SER A 6 21.21 8.55 -12.15
C SER A 6 20.75 7.91 -10.84
N PHE A 7 19.54 8.21 -10.40
CA PHE A 7 18.94 7.60 -9.20
C PHE A 7 18.79 6.08 -9.36
N ALA A 8 18.26 5.61 -10.50
CA ALA A 8 18.10 4.19 -10.77
C ALA A 8 19.45 3.44 -10.80
N ARG A 9 20.51 4.05 -11.34
CA ARG A 9 21.88 3.48 -11.30
C ARG A 9 22.37 3.31 -9.87
N ARG A 10 22.20 4.32 -9.02
CA ARG A 10 22.58 4.26 -7.60
C ARG A 10 21.83 3.16 -6.85
N ILE A 11 20.53 2.95 -7.13
CA ILE A 11 19.78 1.82 -6.57
C ILE A 11 20.42 0.50 -7.01
N LYS A 12 20.72 0.36 -8.31
CA LYS A 12 21.33 -0.85 -8.85
C LYS A 12 22.69 -1.18 -8.21
N GLU A 13 23.48 -0.18 -7.88
CA GLU A 13 24.81 -0.34 -7.24
C GLU A 13 24.72 -0.99 -5.85
N ASN A 14 23.56 -0.91 -5.18
CA ASN A 14 23.30 -1.59 -3.91
C ASN A 14 22.89 -3.07 -4.06
N ASN A 15 22.94 -3.63 -5.26
CA ASN A 15 22.57 -5.02 -5.56
C ASN A 15 21.20 -5.41 -4.98
N PRO A 16 20.11 -4.66 -5.27
CA PRO A 16 18.82 -4.93 -4.70
C PRO A 16 18.23 -6.25 -5.21
N ILE A 17 17.49 -6.92 -4.34
CA ILE A 17 16.67 -8.07 -4.72
C ILE A 17 15.37 -7.54 -5.32
N TRP A 18 15.17 -7.76 -6.60
CA TRP A 18 13.94 -7.41 -7.31
C TRP A 18 12.94 -8.54 -7.17
N SER A 19 11.83 -8.28 -6.53
CA SER A 19 10.76 -9.27 -6.36
C SER A 19 9.39 -8.66 -6.68
N ARG A 20 8.41 -9.51 -6.93
CA ARG A 20 7.03 -9.12 -7.15
C ARG A 20 6.19 -9.51 -5.94
N GLY A 21 5.26 -8.63 -5.58
CA GLY A 21 4.26 -8.87 -4.54
C GLY A 21 4.72 -8.48 -3.13
N ASN A 22 3.88 -7.70 -2.47
CA ASN A 22 4.16 -7.15 -1.14
C ASN A 22 4.24 -8.24 -0.06
N THR A 23 3.34 -9.22 -0.10
CA THR A 23 3.30 -10.31 0.87
C THR A 23 4.60 -11.09 0.89
N ARG A 24 5.15 -11.44 -0.29
CA ARG A 24 6.43 -12.14 -0.39
C ARG A 24 7.56 -11.34 0.25
N ASN A 25 7.63 -10.04 -0.06
CA ASN A 25 8.68 -9.17 0.49
C ASN A 25 8.61 -9.08 2.01
N LEU A 26 7.40 -8.95 2.56
CA LEU A 26 7.21 -8.96 4.00
C LEU A 26 7.59 -10.30 4.63
N THR A 27 7.25 -11.43 4.00
CA THR A 27 7.68 -12.75 4.47
C THR A 27 9.20 -12.89 4.49
N MET A 28 9.89 -12.44 3.45
CA MET A 28 11.36 -12.46 3.41
C MET A 28 11.97 -11.56 4.50
N LEU A 29 11.34 -10.40 4.77
CA LEU A 29 11.78 -9.48 5.81
C LEU A 29 11.60 -10.09 7.22
N THR A 30 10.43 -10.69 7.51
CA THR A 30 10.15 -11.35 8.80
C THR A 30 11.01 -12.60 9.01
N ALA A 31 11.35 -13.30 7.93
CA ALA A 31 12.27 -14.45 7.96
C ALA A 31 13.75 -14.04 8.13
N GLY A 32 14.06 -12.73 8.06
CA GLY A 32 15.43 -12.23 8.13
C GLY A 32 16.25 -12.48 6.84
N GLU A 33 15.61 -12.87 5.76
CA GLU A 33 16.28 -13.07 4.46
C GLU A 33 16.71 -11.74 3.82
N ILE A 34 15.98 -10.65 4.13
CA ILE A 34 16.30 -9.28 3.75
C ILE A 34 16.21 -8.38 4.96
N SER A 35 17.04 -7.34 5.00
CA SER A 35 17.06 -6.38 6.11
C SER A 35 16.22 -5.14 5.86
N LEU A 36 15.85 -4.86 4.62
CA LEU A 36 15.10 -3.68 4.22
C LEU A 36 14.17 -4.02 3.05
N ASN A 37 12.93 -3.57 3.14
CA ASN A 37 11.97 -3.60 2.04
C ASN A 37 11.52 -2.18 1.73
N CYS A 38 11.58 -1.78 0.44
CA CYS A 38 11.21 -0.46 -0.02
C CYS A 38 9.95 -0.53 -0.90
N GLY A 39 9.04 0.44 -0.73
CA GLY A 39 7.88 0.59 -1.61
C GLY A 39 6.79 -0.45 -1.32
N ASN A 40 6.35 -0.55 -0.08
CA ASN A 40 5.27 -1.43 0.31
C ASN A 40 3.96 -0.67 0.58
N TYR A 41 2.84 -1.36 0.62
CA TYR A 41 1.56 -0.78 1.02
C TYR A 41 1.50 -0.57 2.53
N VAL A 42 0.94 0.56 2.97
CA VAL A 42 0.81 0.91 4.39
C VAL A 42 0.03 -0.16 5.16
N HIS A 43 -1.16 -0.56 4.67
CA HIS A 43 -1.99 -1.58 5.32
C HIS A 43 -1.28 -2.95 5.45
N SER A 44 -0.55 -3.38 4.42
CA SER A 44 0.21 -4.63 4.47
C SER A 44 1.37 -4.56 5.45
N THR A 45 2.05 -3.40 5.50
CA THR A 45 3.14 -3.14 6.44
C THR A 45 2.59 -3.10 7.88
N GLN A 46 1.49 -2.38 8.12
CA GLN A 46 0.87 -2.30 9.43
C GLN A 46 0.45 -3.68 9.97
N ARG A 47 -0.11 -4.53 9.12
CA ARG A 47 -0.42 -5.91 9.49
C ARG A 47 0.83 -6.70 9.90
N ALA A 48 1.94 -6.54 9.18
CA ALA A 48 3.19 -7.19 9.54
C ALA A 48 3.78 -6.65 10.86
N LEU A 49 3.73 -5.34 11.09
CA LEU A 49 4.16 -4.70 12.34
C LEU A 49 3.36 -5.21 13.55
N ASN A 50 2.06 -5.47 13.38
CA ASN A 50 1.22 -6.01 14.45
C ASN A 50 1.56 -7.48 14.78
N GLN A 51 2.18 -8.20 13.85
CA GLN A 51 2.58 -9.61 14.04
C GLN A 51 4.02 -9.77 14.51
N ASP A 52 4.91 -8.84 14.16
CA ASP A 52 6.33 -8.89 14.53
C ASP A 52 6.81 -7.54 15.08
N PRO A 53 7.05 -7.43 16.40
CA PRO A 53 7.49 -6.21 17.05
C PRO A 53 8.93 -5.77 16.68
N ASN A 54 9.70 -6.63 16.02
CA ASN A 54 11.06 -6.30 15.58
C ASN A 54 11.04 -5.48 14.27
N LEU A 55 9.94 -5.51 13.54
CA LEU A 55 9.79 -4.71 12.33
C LEU A 55 9.58 -3.24 12.68
N LYS A 56 10.06 -2.37 11.81
CA LYS A 56 9.82 -0.92 11.90
C LYS A 56 9.49 -0.37 10.52
N MET A 57 8.55 0.54 10.48
CA MET A 57 8.25 1.33 9.29
C MET A 57 8.91 2.70 9.40
N VAL A 58 9.60 3.09 8.35
CA VAL A 58 10.19 4.42 8.23
C VAL A 58 9.57 5.11 7.02
N VAL A 59 9.08 6.31 7.26
CA VAL A 59 8.56 7.19 6.20
C VAL A 59 9.67 8.18 5.86
N PRO A 60 10.25 8.12 4.65
CA PRO A 60 11.33 9.03 4.26
C PRO A 60 10.80 10.43 3.98
N ASP A 61 11.68 11.44 4.12
CA ASP A 61 11.42 12.82 3.70
C ASP A 61 12.38 13.17 2.53
N PRO A 62 11.87 13.65 1.39
CA PRO A 62 10.46 13.82 1.02
C PRO A 62 9.71 12.50 0.86
N PHE A 63 8.44 12.50 1.23
CA PHE A 63 7.60 11.31 1.25
C PHE A 63 7.10 10.94 -0.16
N PRO A 64 7.61 9.88 -0.78
CA PRO A 64 7.22 9.48 -2.13
C PRO A 64 6.01 8.53 -2.07
N VAL A 65 4.84 9.05 -1.75
CA VAL A 65 3.62 8.24 -1.63
C VAL A 65 2.72 8.40 -2.84
N SER A 66 2.21 7.29 -3.33
CA SER A 66 1.04 7.26 -4.21
C SER A 66 -0.20 6.95 -3.37
N PHE A 67 -1.16 7.85 -3.38
CA PHE A 67 -2.43 7.71 -2.66
C PHE A 67 -3.58 7.21 -3.54
N HIS A 68 -3.31 6.84 -4.78
CA HIS A 68 -4.35 6.51 -5.74
C HIS A 68 -4.43 5.01 -5.96
N GLU A 69 -5.53 4.42 -5.53
CA GLU A 69 -5.96 3.09 -5.95
C GLU A 69 -7.16 3.29 -6.89
N PRO A 70 -6.96 3.29 -8.22
CA PRO A 70 -8.05 3.51 -9.16
C PRO A 70 -8.98 2.31 -9.21
N GLU A 71 -10.26 2.58 -9.08
CA GLU A 71 -11.32 1.59 -9.28
C GLU A 71 -11.96 1.81 -10.67
N ALA A 72 -12.29 0.73 -11.35
CA ALA A 72 -12.90 0.79 -12.66
C ALA A 72 -13.93 -0.33 -12.88
N ILE A 73 -14.97 -0.03 -13.66
CA ILE A 73 -15.93 -1.03 -14.08
C ILE A 73 -15.51 -1.55 -15.45
N TYR A 74 -15.42 -2.87 -15.57
CA TYR A 74 -15.15 -3.51 -16.85
C TYR A 74 -16.28 -3.20 -17.85
N ALA A 75 -15.93 -2.75 -19.06
CA ALA A 75 -16.91 -2.34 -20.07
C ALA A 75 -17.89 -3.45 -20.49
N GLY A 76 -17.50 -4.71 -20.35
CA GLY A 76 -18.36 -5.88 -20.60
C GLY A 76 -19.07 -6.42 -19.35
N ALA A 77 -19.13 -5.68 -18.25
CA ALA A 77 -19.78 -6.12 -17.02
C ALA A 77 -21.28 -6.33 -17.25
N LYS A 78 -21.80 -7.49 -16.83
CA LYS A 78 -23.24 -7.81 -16.95
C LYS A 78 -24.10 -7.07 -15.92
N ASN A 79 -23.53 -6.75 -14.76
CA ASN A 79 -24.23 -6.13 -13.62
C ASN A 79 -23.66 -4.75 -13.30
N ILE A 80 -23.72 -3.82 -14.27
CA ILE A 80 -23.13 -2.48 -14.16
C ILE A 80 -23.65 -1.72 -12.94
N HIS A 81 -24.95 -1.78 -12.67
CA HIS A 81 -25.57 -1.07 -11.55
C HIS A 81 -25.07 -1.59 -10.19
N SER A 82 -24.90 -2.91 -10.04
CA SER A 82 -24.31 -3.48 -8.82
C SER A 82 -22.85 -3.07 -8.63
N ALA A 83 -22.10 -2.99 -9.72
CA ALA A 83 -20.70 -2.53 -9.68
C ALA A 83 -20.62 -1.03 -9.32
N LEU A 84 -21.53 -0.20 -9.84
CA LEU A 84 -21.62 1.22 -9.47
C LEU A 84 -21.96 1.39 -7.99
N LEU A 85 -22.96 0.65 -7.49
CA LEU A 85 -23.35 0.67 -6.08
C LEU A 85 -22.17 0.26 -5.17
N TRP A 86 -21.37 -0.72 -5.58
CA TRP A 86 -20.17 -1.11 -4.86
C TRP A 86 -19.12 0.00 -4.81
N ILE A 87 -18.84 0.66 -5.94
CA ILE A 87 -17.90 1.77 -5.98
C ILE A 87 -18.40 2.94 -5.12
N GLU A 88 -19.70 3.25 -5.20
CA GLU A 88 -20.31 4.30 -4.38
C GLU A 88 -20.21 3.98 -2.88
N PHE A 89 -20.47 2.73 -2.49
CA PHE A 89 -20.26 2.28 -1.12
C PHE A 89 -18.80 2.43 -0.69
N LEU A 90 -17.83 1.96 -1.50
CA LEU A 90 -16.41 2.11 -1.18
C LEU A 90 -15.97 3.58 -1.06
N ALA A 91 -16.56 4.47 -1.85
CA ALA A 91 -16.30 5.92 -1.77
C ALA A 91 -17.00 6.60 -0.58
N SER A 92 -17.97 5.94 0.05
CA SER A 92 -18.68 6.49 1.21
C SER A 92 -17.84 6.45 2.49
N LYS A 93 -18.19 7.30 3.47
CA LYS A 93 -17.56 7.29 4.79
C LYS A 93 -17.68 5.91 5.47
N GLU A 94 -18.87 5.30 5.38
CA GLU A 94 -19.14 3.97 5.95
C GLU A 94 -18.27 2.90 5.30
N GLY A 95 -18.18 2.88 3.97
CA GLY A 95 -17.32 1.94 3.24
C GLY A 95 -15.85 2.07 3.61
N GLN A 96 -15.36 3.31 3.74
CA GLN A 96 -14.00 3.57 4.17
C GLN A 96 -13.74 3.14 5.62
N GLN A 97 -14.69 3.35 6.53
CA GLN A 97 -14.57 2.89 7.91
C GLN A 97 -14.61 1.36 8.01
N VAL A 98 -15.42 0.69 7.19
CA VAL A 98 -15.41 -0.78 7.11
C VAL A 98 -14.06 -1.27 6.58
N ALA A 99 -13.54 -0.69 5.49
CA ALA A 99 -12.23 -1.04 4.96
C ALA A 99 -11.12 -0.88 6.00
N GLU A 100 -11.12 0.23 6.74
CA GLU A 100 -10.17 0.49 7.81
C GLU A 100 -10.28 -0.51 8.97
N SER A 101 -11.50 -0.91 9.36
CA SER A 101 -11.71 -1.87 10.44
C SER A 101 -11.19 -3.26 10.11
N LEU A 102 -11.23 -3.64 8.84
CA LEU A 102 -10.74 -4.94 8.36
C LEU A 102 -9.23 -4.94 8.09
N GLU A 103 -8.73 -3.87 7.51
CA GLU A 103 -7.31 -3.68 7.21
C GLU A 103 -6.87 -2.26 7.58
N PRO A 104 -6.35 -2.03 8.79
CA PRO A 104 -5.88 -0.71 9.22
C PRO A 104 -4.86 -0.09 8.24
N GLY A 105 -5.07 1.17 7.87
CA GLY A 105 -4.30 1.86 6.85
C GLY A 105 -4.80 1.68 5.41
N ARG A 106 -5.97 1.04 5.22
CA ARG A 106 -6.63 0.93 3.93
C ARG A 106 -7.68 2.02 3.69
N GLY A 107 -8.18 2.62 4.75
CA GLY A 107 -9.14 3.73 4.66
C GLY A 107 -8.52 4.99 4.08
N SER A 108 -9.37 5.83 3.51
CA SER A 108 -8.94 7.10 2.92
C SER A 108 -8.47 8.08 3.98
N PHE A 109 -7.38 8.79 3.71
CA PHE A 109 -6.90 9.91 4.54
C PHE A 109 -7.90 11.09 4.63
N LEU A 110 -8.92 11.11 3.78
CA LEU A 110 -10.00 12.13 3.83
C LEU A 110 -11.13 11.77 4.81
N VAL A 111 -11.06 10.59 5.44
CA VAL A 111 -12.11 10.12 6.36
C VAL A 111 -11.58 10.04 7.77
N ASP A 112 -12.22 10.78 8.69
CA ASP A 112 -11.86 10.80 10.10
C ASP A 112 -11.90 9.40 10.73
N GLY A 113 -10.88 9.11 11.54
CA GLY A 113 -10.76 7.84 12.26
C GLY A 113 -10.09 6.73 11.46
N THR A 114 -9.53 7.02 10.29
CA THR A 114 -8.63 6.12 9.58
C THR A 114 -7.19 6.34 10.01
N LEU A 115 -6.35 5.30 9.94
CA LEU A 115 -4.93 5.38 10.31
C LEU A 115 -4.17 6.42 9.48
N THR A 116 -4.59 6.61 8.24
CA THR A 116 -3.97 7.54 7.29
C THR A 116 -4.41 8.99 7.47
N ASN A 117 -5.46 9.24 8.28
CA ASN A 117 -5.96 10.60 8.61
C ASN A 117 -5.42 11.14 9.93
N ASN A 118 -4.78 10.30 10.77
CA ASN A 118 -4.22 10.67 12.08
C ASN A 118 -2.80 11.20 12.01
#